data_01e5da8520fc75f41c8ea57778c74475
#
_entry.id   01e5da8520fc75f41c8ea57778c74475
#
_cell.length_a   1.000
_cell.length_b   1.000
_cell.length_c   1.000
_cell.angle_alpha   90.00
_cell.angle_beta   90.00
_cell.angle_gamma   90.00
#
_symmetry.space_group_name_H-M   'P 1'
#
loop_
_entity.id
_entity.type
_entity.pdbx_description
1 polymer ?
#
loop_
_entity_poly.entity_id
_entity_poly.type
_entity_poly.pdbx_seq_one_letter_code
_entity_poly.pdbx_strand_id
1 'polypeptide(L)'
;MLWVTRPQCHIDRTACAWLIRRFVDPEPKFAFASDAEAARTLGGTPFDMRGVELGHHEGRCSFESVLLKYSLDDPTLRELAAVVHEADVDDDKFHTPEASGLDAVIRGLGLVIEDDLELFRVTDRVYDGLYAWFKRTAG
;
A
#
# COMPACT_ATOMS: atom_id res chain seq x y z
N MET A 1 -6.67 -13.67 7.70
CA MET A 1 -7.22 -13.72 6.32
C MET A 1 -6.11 -13.87 5.30
N LEU A 2 -6.44 -14.42 4.15
CA LEU A 2 -5.52 -14.46 3.02
C LEU A 2 -5.76 -13.26 2.10
N TRP A 3 -4.69 -12.54 1.80
CA TRP A 3 -4.68 -11.38 0.92
C TRP A 3 -3.77 -11.69 -0.25
N VAL A 4 -4.19 -11.34 -1.46
CA VAL A 4 -3.45 -11.70 -2.67
C VAL A 4 -3.21 -10.44 -3.50
N THR A 5 -1.97 -10.27 -3.97
CA THR A 5 -1.62 -9.18 -4.85
C THR A 5 -0.63 -9.67 -5.92
N ARG A 6 -0.24 -8.78 -6.82
CA ARG A 6 0.75 -9.11 -7.85
C ARG A 6 2.16 -9.08 -7.27
N PRO A 7 3.08 -9.90 -7.78
CA PRO A 7 4.48 -9.85 -7.35
C PRO A 7 5.19 -8.59 -7.86
N GLN A 8 6.41 -8.36 -7.41
CA GLN A 8 7.24 -7.19 -7.71
C GLN A 8 6.58 -5.90 -7.20
N CYS A 9 6.54 -5.79 -5.88
CA CYS A 9 5.76 -4.75 -5.22
C CYS A 9 6.49 -3.41 -5.18
N HIS A 10 5.78 -2.34 -5.53
CA HIS A 10 6.22 -0.95 -5.45
C HIS A 10 5.38 -0.18 -4.42
N ILE A 11 5.33 1.14 -4.55
CA ILE A 11 4.81 2.04 -3.51
C ILE A 11 3.39 1.71 -3.04
N ASP A 12 2.41 1.68 -3.92
CA ASP A 12 1.01 1.50 -3.52
C ASP A 12 0.78 0.10 -2.94
N ARG A 13 1.37 -0.91 -3.55
CA ARG A 13 1.22 -2.31 -3.12
C ARG A 13 1.84 -2.57 -1.76
N THR A 14 3.04 -2.06 -1.52
CA THR A 14 3.72 -2.19 -0.22
C THR A 14 2.99 -1.40 0.86
N ALA A 15 2.48 -0.21 0.52
CA ALA A 15 1.71 0.62 1.45
C ALA A 15 0.37 -0.05 1.81
N CYS A 16 -0.30 -0.68 0.85
CA CYS A 16 -1.53 -1.44 1.11
C CYS A 16 -1.26 -2.61 2.06
N ALA A 17 -0.17 -3.36 1.84
CA ALA A 17 0.19 -4.48 2.71
C ALA A 17 0.42 -4.01 4.15
N TRP A 18 1.12 -2.89 4.33
CA TRP A 18 1.31 -2.26 5.64
C TRP A 18 -0.01 -1.85 6.28
N LEU A 19 -0.87 -1.16 5.52
CA LEU A 19 -2.17 -0.68 6.01
C LEU A 19 -3.05 -1.85 6.47
N ILE A 20 -3.08 -2.91 5.69
CA ILE A 20 -3.82 -4.12 6.02
C ILE A 20 -3.33 -4.70 7.36
N ARG A 21 -2.01 -4.88 7.50
CA ARG A 21 -1.43 -5.46 8.70
C ARG A 21 -1.68 -4.61 9.95
N ARG A 22 -1.55 -3.30 9.83
CA ARG A 22 -1.63 -2.41 11.00
C ARG A 22 -3.06 -2.04 11.40
N PHE A 23 -4.01 -2.01 10.47
CA PHE A 23 -5.33 -1.42 10.71
C PHE A 23 -6.51 -2.31 10.35
N VAL A 24 -6.33 -3.36 9.57
CA VAL A 24 -7.44 -4.20 9.07
C VAL A 24 -7.36 -5.62 9.62
N ASP A 25 -6.22 -6.26 9.49
CA ASP A 25 -6.01 -7.67 9.83
C ASP A 25 -4.65 -7.84 10.51
N PRO A 26 -4.61 -8.02 11.84
CA PRO A 26 -3.33 -8.09 12.56
C PRO A 26 -2.50 -9.35 12.25
N GLU A 27 -3.12 -10.38 11.70
CA GLU A 27 -2.41 -11.62 11.34
C GLU A 27 -2.67 -11.97 9.87
N PRO A 28 -2.25 -11.09 8.93
CA PRO A 28 -2.52 -11.33 7.53
C PRO A 28 -1.57 -12.37 6.95
N LYS A 29 -2.08 -13.15 6.01
CA LYS A 29 -1.25 -14.00 5.15
C LYS A 29 -1.29 -13.40 3.77
N PHE A 30 -0.13 -13.22 3.16
CA PHE A 30 -0.02 -12.66 1.81
C PHE A 30 0.42 -13.75 0.84
N ALA A 31 -0.24 -13.78 -0.31
CA ALA A 31 0.15 -14.62 -1.44
C ALA A 31 0.15 -13.76 -2.71
N PHE A 32 0.72 -14.28 -3.77
CA PHE A 32 0.92 -13.53 -5.00
C PHE A 32 0.32 -14.26 -6.19
N ALA A 33 -0.32 -13.51 -7.08
CA ALA A 33 -0.96 -14.02 -8.28
C ALA A 33 -0.84 -12.99 -9.39
N SER A 34 -0.91 -13.42 -10.63
CA SER A 34 -0.71 -12.55 -11.80
C SER A 34 -1.91 -11.65 -12.09
N ASP A 35 -3.13 -12.06 -11.71
CA ASP A 35 -4.36 -11.31 -11.96
C ASP A 35 -5.46 -11.67 -10.96
N ALA A 36 -6.61 -10.98 -11.09
CA ALA A 36 -7.74 -11.13 -10.18
C ALA A 36 -8.34 -12.53 -10.21
N GLU A 37 -8.37 -13.18 -11.39
CA GLU A 37 -8.92 -14.53 -11.51
C GLU A 37 -8.05 -15.54 -10.77
N ALA A 38 -6.73 -15.47 -10.94
CA ALA A 38 -5.80 -16.33 -10.22
C ALA A 38 -5.88 -16.09 -8.70
N ALA A 39 -6.05 -14.83 -8.28
CA ALA A 39 -6.24 -14.50 -6.87
C ALA A 39 -7.50 -15.15 -6.30
N ARG A 40 -8.61 -15.10 -7.04
CA ARG A 40 -9.87 -15.72 -6.61
C ARG A 40 -9.73 -17.24 -6.50
N THR A 41 -8.97 -17.85 -7.41
CA THR A 41 -8.70 -19.29 -7.39
C THR A 41 -7.96 -19.68 -6.10
N LEU A 42 -7.08 -18.82 -5.59
CA LEU A 42 -6.39 -19.05 -4.32
C LEU A 42 -7.31 -18.84 -3.11
N GLY A 43 -8.50 -18.27 -3.29
CA GLY A 43 -9.44 -18.02 -2.21
C GLY A 43 -9.10 -16.82 -1.33
N GLY A 44 -8.23 -15.94 -1.79
CA GLY A 44 -7.84 -14.74 -1.06
C GLY A 44 -8.55 -13.47 -1.52
N THR A 45 -8.44 -12.42 -0.70
CA THR A 45 -8.96 -11.10 -1.05
C THR A 45 -7.90 -10.37 -1.87
N PRO A 46 -8.20 -9.99 -3.13
CA PRO A 46 -7.22 -9.33 -3.98
C PRO A 46 -7.11 -7.84 -3.65
N PHE A 47 -5.90 -7.31 -3.75
CA PHE A 47 -5.66 -5.87 -3.62
C PHE A 47 -4.57 -5.39 -4.57
N ASP A 48 -4.64 -4.13 -4.93
CA ASP A 48 -3.71 -3.43 -5.82
C ASP A 48 -3.45 -4.20 -7.11
N MET A 49 -4.53 -4.54 -7.79
CA MET A 49 -4.50 -5.12 -9.12
C MET A 49 -5.70 -4.65 -9.92
N ARG A 50 -5.61 -4.81 -11.25
CA ARG A 50 -6.66 -4.34 -12.16
C ARG A 50 -7.97 -5.09 -11.93
N GLY A 51 -9.06 -4.34 -11.90
CA GLY A 51 -10.41 -4.90 -11.87
C GLY A 51 -10.89 -5.41 -10.52
N VAL A 52 -10.20 -5.06 -9.42
CA VAL A 52 -10.62 -5.46 -8.08
C VAL A 52 -11.11 -4.26 -7.28
N GLU A 53 -11.95 -4.52 -6.26
CA GLU A 53 -12.50 -3.47 -5.40
C GLU A 53 -11.40 -2.66 -4.71
N LEU A 54 -10.38 -3.33 -4.19
CA LEU A 54 -9.26 -2.70 -3.50
C LEU A 54 -8.13 -2.34 -4.48
N GLY A 55 -8.50 -1.75 -5.62
CA GLY A 55 -7.60 -1.26 -6.64
C GLY A 55 -7.81 0.21 -6.93
N HIS A 56 -7.33 0.67 -8.09
CA HIS A 56 -7.51 2.06 -8.52
C HIS A 56 -8.95 2.28 -9.00
N HIS A 57 -9.62 3.30 -8.46
CA HIS A 57 -10.98 3.67 -8.83
C HIS A 57 -11.17 5.19 -8.76
N GLU A 58 -11.77 5.76 -9.79
CA GLU A 58 -12.20 7.17 -9.79
C GLU A 58 -11.09 8.14 -9.35
N GLY A 59 -9.88 7.91 -9.84
CA GLY A 59 -8.73 8.74 -9.49
C GLY A 59 -8.08 8.42 -8.15
N ARG A 60 -8.57 7.40 -7.43
CA ARG A 60 -7.97 6.95 -6.17
C ARG A 60 -6.93 5.86 -6.43
N CYS A 61 -5.84 5.88 -5.66
CA CYS A 61 -4.91 4.76 -5.63
C CYS A 61 -5.48 3.62 -4.75
N SER A 62 -4.84 2.46 -4.78
CA SER A 62 -5.32 1.29 -4.03
C SER A 62 -5.32 1.54 -2.53
N PHE A 63 -4.33 2.25 -1.99
CA PHE A 63 -4.27 2.63 -0.58
C PHE A 63 -5.53 3.40 -0.16
N GLU A 64 -5.94 4.37 -0.98
CA GLU A 64 -7.16 5.14 -0.73
C GLU A 64 -8.41 4.27 -0.79
N SER A 65 -8.45 3.28 -1.69
CA SER A 65 -9.56 2.32 -1.78
C SER A 65 -9.69 1.46 -0.52
N VAL A 66 -8.57 1.05 0.06
CA VAL A 66 -8.57 0.30 1.33
C VAL A 66 -9.09 1.17 2.48
N LEU A 67 -8.66 2.43 2.56
CA LEU A 67 -9.16 3.36 3.57
C LEU A 67 -10.68 3.49 3.50
N LEU A 68 -11.21 3.63 2.30
CA LEU A 68 -12.64 3.78 2.07
C LEU A 68 -13.40 2.51 2.43
N LYS A 69 -12.93 1.36 1.97
CA LYS A 69 -13.61 0.08 2.20
C LYS A 69 -13.77 -0.25 3.67
N TYR A 70 -12.74 0.00 4.47
CA TYR A 70 -12.71 -0.36 5.88
C TYR A 70 -13.02 0.82 6.80
N SER A 71 -13.46 1.94 6.23
CA SER A 71 -13.86 3.13 7.00
C SER A 71 -12.77 3.61 7.97
N LEU A 72 -11.54 3.62 7.51
CA LEU A 72 -10.39 4.02 8.32
C LEU A 72 -10.28 5.54 8.32
N ASP A 73 -10.96 6.17 9.28
CA ASP A 73 -11.03 7.63 9.40
C ASP A 73 -9.97 8.15 10.37
N ASP A 74 -8.74 8.19 9.90
CA ASP A 74 -7.58 8.65 10.66
C ASP A 74 -6.89 9.77 9.86
N PRO A 75 -6.80 11.00 10.43
CA PRO A 75 -6.14 12.12 9.73
C PRO A 75 -4.70 11.81 9.32
N THR A 76 -3.97 11.07 10.13
CA THR A 76 -2.59 10.69 9.81
C THR A 76 -2.55 9.74 8.61
N LEU A 77 -3.51 8.80 8.52
CA LEU A 77 -3.62 7.93 7.36
C LEU A 77 -3.98 8.72 6.10
N ARG A 78 -4.77 9.78 6.20
CA ARG A 78 -5.07 10.64 5.06
C ARG A 78 -3.83 11.39 4.56
N GLU A 79 -2.96 11.86 5.47
CA GLU A 79 -1.70 12.46 5.08
C GLU A 79 -0.78 11.45 4.38
N LEU A 80 -0.70 10.25 4.94
CA LEU A 80 0.06 9.16 4.32
C LEU A 80 -0.52 8.79 2.95
N ALA A 81 -1.84 8.74 2.82
CA ALA A 81 -2.51 8.46 1.56
C ALA A 81 -2.13 9.47 0.47
N ALA A 82 -2.01 10.75 0.83
CA ALA A 82 -1.59 11.78 -0.12
C ALA A 82 -0.18 11.52 -0.65
N VAL A 83 0.73 11.10 0.21
CA VAL A 83 2.12 10.77 -0.18
C VAL A 83 2.13 9.54 -1.10
N VAL A 84 1.40 8.49 -0.73
CA VAL A 84 1.32 7.27 -1.54
C VAL A 84 0.70 7.55 -2.91
N HIS A 85 -0.37 8.34 -2.94
CA HIS A 85 -1.03 8.74 -4.18
C HIS A 85 -0.06 9.48 -5.10
N GLU A 86 0.64 10.50 -4.59
CA GLU A 86 1.61 11.28 -5.38
C GLU A 86 2.76 10.42 -5.89
N ALA A 87 3.23 9.48 -5.08
CA ALA A 87 4.34 8.60 -5.47
C ALA A 87 3.91 7.59 -6.54
N ASP A 88 2.68 7.11 -6.48
CA ASP A 88 2.16 6.07 -7.38
C ASP A 88 1.48 6.63 -8.62
N VAL A 89 0.71 7.72 -8.47
CA VAL A 89 -0.07 8.33 -9.53
C VAL A 89 0.50 9.73 -9.81
N ASP A 90 1.12 9.90 -10.97
CA ASP A 90 1.78 11.16 -11.34
C ASP A 90 0.75 12.16 -11.90
N ASP A 91 -0.19 12.57 -11.05
CA ASP A 91 -1.24 13.55 -11.41
C ASP A 91 -1.07 14.91 -10.73
N ASP A 92 0.00 15.08 -9.94
CA ASP A 92 0.36 16.31 -9.25
C ASP A 92 -0.77 16.87 -8.36
N LYS A 93 -1.60 15.97 -7.81
CA LYS A 93 -2.81 16.34 -7.09
C LYS A 93 -2.54 16.88 -5.68
N PHE A 94 -1.56 16.33 -4.97
CA PHE A 94 -1.32 16.61 -3.56
C PHE A 94 -0.05 17.40 -3.27
N HIS A 95 0.91 17.42 -4.16
CA HIS A 95 2.19 18.15 -4.04
C HIS A 95 2.96 17.84 -2.74
N THR A 96 3.05 16.55 -2.37
CA THR A 96 3.74 16.16 -1.14
C THR A 96 5.26 16.10 -1.35
N PRO A 97 6.07 16.72 -0.48
CA PRO A 97 7.53 16.69 -0.65
C PRO A 97 8.14 15.32 -0.44
N GLU A 98 7.51 14.46 0.35
CA GLU A 98 8.01 13.11 0.67
C GLU A 98 7.86 12.11 -0.49
N ALA A 99 6.93 12.34 -1.42
CA ALA A 99 6.52 11.33 -2.40
C ALA A 99 7.65 10.82 -3.27
N SER A 100 8.44 11.71 -3.88
CA SER A 100 9.51 11.27 -4.79
C SER A 100 10.64 10.52 -4.06
N GLY A 101 10.98 10.96 -2.85
CA GLY A 101 11.97 10.29 -2.02
C GLY A 101 11.51 8.91 -1.58
N LEU A 102 10.27 8.81 -1.14
CA LEU A 102 9.68 7.54 -0.74
C LEU A 102 9.63 6.57 -1.92
N ASP A 103 9.20 7.03 -3.08
CA ASP A 103 9.15 6.20 -4.29
C ASP A 103 10.55 5.66 -4.64
N ALA A 104 11.58 6.51 -4.56
CA ALA A 104 12.96 6.09 -4.83
C ALA A 104 13.42 5.01 -3.85
N VAL A 105 13.12 5.18 -2.56
CA VAL A 105 13.50 4.21 -1.52
C VAL A 105 12.80 2.87 -1.76
N ILE A 106 11.49 2.89 -2.01
CA ILE A 106 10.73 1.65 -2.21
C ILE A 106 11.18 0.92 -3.48
N ARG A 107 11.38 1.64 -4.58
CA ARG A 107 11.91 1.02 -5.82
C ARG A 107 13.31 0.46 -5.60
N GLY A 108 14.16 1.18 -4.87
CA GLY A 108 15.51 0.72 -4.54
C GLY A 108 15.50 -0.55 -3.71
N LEU A 109 14.61 -0.64 -2.72
CA LEU A 109 14.46 -1.86 -1.92
C LEU A 109 14.05 -3.04 -2.79
N GLY A 110 13.16 -2.82 -3.77
CA GLY A 110 12.76 -3.87 -4.70
C GLY A 110 13.88 -4.37 -5.59
N LEU A 111 14.91 -3.56 -5.81
CA LEU A 111 16.10 -3.97 -6.58
C LEU A 111 17.04 -4.90 -5.79
N VAL A 112 17.01 -4.83 -4.46
CA VAL A 112 17.94 -5.59 -3.61
C VAL A 112 17.24 -6.70 -2.82
N ILE A 113 15.93 -6.70 -2.74
CA ILE A 113 15.14 -7.74 -2.05
C ILE A 113 14.22 -8.39 -3.08
N GLU A 114 14.52 -9.65 -3.44
CA GLU A 114 13.76 -10.36 -4.47
C GLU A 114 12.42 -10.90 -3.97
N ASP A 115 12.39 -11.39 -2.72
CA ASP A 115 11.18 -11.98 -2.14
C ASP A 115 10.25 -10.90 -1.61
N ASP A 116 9.02 -10.85 -2.12
CA ASP A 116 8.05 -9.83 -1.75
C ASP A 116 7.64 -9.89 -0.27
N LEU A 117 7.59 -11.07 0.34
CA LEU A 117 7.30 -11.19 1.77
C LEU A 117 8.40 -10.58 2.63
N GLU A 118 9.65 -10.79 2.23
CA GLU A 118 10.79 -10.14 2.89
C GLU A 118 10.77 -8.64 2.67
N LEU A 119 10.43 -8.21 1.45
CA LEU A 119 10.28 -6.79 1.14
C LEU A 119 9.24 -6.13 2.06
N PHE A 120 8.09 -6.77 2.25
CA PHE A 120 7.03 -6.23 3.13
C PHE A 120 7.51 -6.04 4.57
N ARG A 121 8.38 -6.92 5.08
CA ARG A 121 8.94 -6.75 6.43
C ARG A 121 9.75 -5.46 6.56
N VAL A 122 10.50 -5.13 5.52
CA VAL A 122 11.31 -3.90 5.49
C VAL A 122 10.43 -2.68 5.25
N THR A 123 9.54 -2.73 4.25
CA THR A 123 8.68 -1.60 3.91
C THR A 123 7.68 -1.29 5.02
N ASP A 124 7.21 -2.29 5.77
CA ASP A 124 6.36 -2.05 6.95
C ASP A 124 7.05 -1.09 7.93
N ARG A 125 8.36 -1.22 8.14
CA ARG A 125 9.10 -0.31 9.03
C ARG A 125 9.24 1.09 8.44
N VAL A 126 9.36 1.20 7.13
CA VAL A 126 9.40 2.51 6.44
C VAL A 126 8.07 3.24 6.64
N TYR A 127 6.95 2.55 6.43
CA TYR A 127 5.62 3.16 6.63
C TYR A 127 5.31 3.41 8.11
N ASP A 128 5.77 2.56 9.02
CA ASP A 128 5.67 2.82 10.46
C ASP A 128 6.35 4.15 10.80
N GLY A 129 7.54 4.37 10.25
CA GLY A 129 8.30 5.61 10.47
C GLY A 129 7.57 6.83 9.90
N LEU A 130 7.07 6.72 8.68
CA LEU A 130 6.36 7.83 8.05
C LEU A 130 5.05 8.16 8.78
N TYR A 131 4.32 7.14 9.21
CA TYR A 131 3.11 7.32 10.01
C TYR A 131 3.44 8.04 11.32
N ALA A 132 4.48 7.61 12.02
CA ALA A 132 4.91 8.25 13.27
C ALA A 132 5.32 9.72 13.05
N TRP A 133 6.00 9.98 11.94
CA TRP A 133 6.42 11.33 11.56
C TRP A 133 5.22 12.26 11.41
N PHE A 134 4.20 11.85 10.65
CA PHE A 134 3.00 12.66 10.47
C PHE A 134 2.19 12.79 11.76
N LYS A 135 2.11 11.72 12.54
CA LYS A 135 1.32 11.71 13.78
C LYS A 135 1.88 12.66 14.84
N ARG A 136 3.20 12.86 14.88
CA ARG A 136 3.82 13.77 15.87
C ARG A 136 3.35 15.21 15.74
N THR A 137 2.90 15.62 14.56
CA THR A 137 2.43 16.99 14.29
C THR A 137 0.91 17.12 14.40
N ALA A 138 0.18 16.01 14.49
CA ALA A 138 -1.28 16.00 14.58
C ALA A 138 -1.79 16.26 15.99
N GLY A 139 -0.90 16.51 16.91
CA GLY A 139 -1.19 16.96 18.21
C GLY A 139 -1.61 16.26 19.26
#